data_1cceb9a064e76b742b6f2011e38a46b3
#
_entry.id   1cceb9a064e76b742b6f2011e38a46b3
#
_cell.length_a   1.000
_cell.length_b   1.000
_cell.length_c   1.000
_cell.angle_alpha   90.00
_cell.angle_beta   90.00
_cell.angle_gamma   90.00
#
_symmetry.space_group_name_H-M   'P 1'
#
loop_
_entity.id
_entity.type
_entity.pdbx_description
1 polymer ?
#
loop_
_entity_poly.entity_id
_entity_poly.type
_entity_poly.pdbx_seq_one_letter_code
_entity_poly.pdbx_strand_id
1 'polypeptide(L)'
;KKRLVLSDSLFTLHAPRAKYRYDMDIIWIIVGAICLLVGLAGCFLPALPGPPLSYVGMILLHLTDKVQFTATQLIVWAILVIIVQVLDYLTPLIGTKYSGGSKWGNRGCIAGTVIGIFLFPPWGIIFGPLVGAVIGELLGGKLTHEALKAGLGAFVGFLLGVILKVSLCGYFVVVFISALF
;
A
#
# COMPACT_ATOMS: atom_id res chain seq x y z
N LYS A 1 -40.82 15.47 -44.06
CA LYS A 1 -40.51 14.02 -43.85
C LYS A 1 -39.00 13.68 -43.83
N LYS A 2 -38.11 14.42 -44.51
CA LYS A 2 -36.65 14.13 -44.52
C LYS A 2 -35.87 14.60 -43.26
N ARG A 3 -36.39 15.56 -42.48
CA ARG A 3 -35.74 16.07 -41.27
C ARG A 3 -35.86 15.14 -40.07
N LEU A 4 -36.92 14.34 -39.97
CA LEU A 4 -37.12 13.38 -38.87
C LEU A 4 -36.21 12.15 -38.95
N VAL A 5 -35.86 11.70 -40.14
CA VAL A 5 -34.99 10.52 -40.36
C VAL A 5 -33.53 10.82 -40.04
N LEU A 6 -33.07 12.08 -40.19
CA LEU A 6 -31.72 12.49 -39.85
C LEU A 6 -31.51 12.61 -38.31
N SER A 7 -32.56 12.92 -37.56
CA SER A 7 -32.52 12.99 -36.09
C SER A 7 -32.36 11.61 -35.48
N ASP A 8 -33.04 10.59 -35.98
CA ASP A 8 -32.95 9.23 -35.46
C ASP A 8 -31.62 8.54 -35.79
N SER A 9 -31.04 8.84 -36.96
CA SER A 9 -29.74 8.28 -37.33
C SER A 9 -28.55 8.88 -36.54
N LEU A 10 -28.65 10.14 -36.10
CA LEU A 10 -27.67 10.78 -35.22
C LEU A 10 -27.78 10.28 -33.78
N PHE A 11 -28.99 9.98 -33.32
CA PHE A 11 -29.22 9.45 -31.98
C PHE A 11 -28.72 8.00 -31.84
N THR A 12 -28.85 7.17 -32.88
CA THR A 12 -28.37 5.78 -32.87
C THR A 12 -26.83 5.67 -32.99
N LEU A 13 -26.17 6.66 -33.57
CA LEU A 13 -24.70 6.69 -33.67
C LEU A 13 -24.00 7.10 -32.34
N HIS A 14 -24.71 7.78 -31.43
CA HIS A 14 -24.14 8.20 -30.11
C HIS A 14 -24.31 7.15 -29.01
N ALA A 15 -25.32 6.25 -29.12
CA ALA A 15 -25.63 5.26 -28.10
C ALA A 15 -24.52 4.22 -27.84
N PRO A 16 -23.83 3.66 -28.84
CA PRO A 16 -22.78 2.66 -28.59
C PRO A 16 -21.55 3.25 -27.88
N ARG A 17 -21.15 4.48 -28.21
CA ARG A 17 -19.98 5.13 -27.57
C ARG A 17 -20.17 5.41 -26.08
N ALA A 18 -21.37 5.80 -25.67
CA ALA A 18 -21.68 6.03 -24.26
C ALA A 18 -21.63 4.73 -23.46
N LYS A 19 -22.16 3.64 -23.98
CA LYS A 19 -22.14 2.32 -23.33
C LYS A 19 -20.71 1.79 -23.15
N TYR A 20 -19.87 1.87 -24.17
CA TYR A 20 -18.45 1.47 -24.07
C TYR A 20 -17.68 2.29 -23.03
N ARG A 21 -17.97 3.57 -22.86
CA ARG A 21 -17.38 4.42 -21.84
C ARG A 21 -17.75 3.96 -20.42
N TYR A 22 -19.03 3.70 -20.18
CA TYR A 22 -19.48 3.18 -18.87
C TYR A 22 -18.83 1.85 -18.52
N ASP A 23 -18.72 0.94 -19.49
CA ASP A 23 -18.08 -0.36 -19.26
C ASP A 23 -16.58 -0.19 -18.94
N MET A 24 -15.89 0.73 -19.60
CA MET A 24 -14.49 1.05 -19.34
C MET A 24 -14.29 1.70 -17.95
N ASP A 25 -15.16 2.63 -17.56
CA ASP A 25 -15.10 3.28 -16.24
C ASP A 25 -15.28 2.25 -15.11
N ILE A 26 -16.19 1.31 -15.24
CA ILE A 26 -16.40 0.24 -14.27
C ILE A 26 -15.13 -0.62 -14.12
N ILE A 27 -14.50 -0.97 -15.25
CA ILE A 27 -13.25 -1.75 -15.23
C ILE A 27 -12.15 -0.98 -14.48
N TRP A 28 -11.96 0.31 -14.76
CA TRP A 28 -10.96 1.14 -14.08
C TRP A 28 -11.23 1.27 -12.59
N ILE A 29 -12.50 1.42 -12.18
CA ILE A 29 -12.89 1.47 -10.76
C ILE A 29 -12.59 0.15 -10.08
N ILE A 30 -12.94 -0.99 -10.68
CA ILE A 30 -12.69 -2.32 -10.11
C ILE A 30 -11.19 -2.58 -9.98
N VAL A 31 -10.42 -2.32 -11.03
CA VAL A 31 -8.96 -2.52 -11.00
C VAL A 31 -8.32 -1.57 -9.99
N GLY A 32 -8.77 -0.31 -9.92
CA GLY A 32 -8.32 0.66 -8.93
C GLY A 32 -8.60 0.21 -7.49
N ALA A 33 -9.80 -0.33 -7.23
CA ALA A 33 -10.16 -0.88 -5.93
C ALA A 33 -9.30 -2.09 -5.56
N ILE A 34 -9.05 -2.99 -6.49
CA ILE A 34 -8.14 -4.14 -6.29
C ILE A 34 -6.73 -3.66 -5.96
N CYS A 35 -6.20 -2.68 -6.70
CA CYS A 35 -4.88 -2.10 -6.43
C CYS A 35 -4.80 -1.48 -5.03
N LEU A 36 -5.87 -0.80 -4.56
CA LEU A 36 -5.95 -0.24 -3.21
C LEU A 36 -5.94 -1.33 -2.14
N LEU A 37 -6.74 -2.38 -2.31
CA LEU A 37 -6.81 -3.50 -1.36
C LEU A 37 -5.48 -4.26 -1.30
N VAL A 38 -4.87 -4.55 -2.44
CA VAL A 38 -3.56 -5.21 -2.51
C VAL A 38 -2.48 -4.29 -1.94
N GLY A 39 -2.54 -2.97 -2.20
CA GLY A 39 -1.64 -1.99 -1.62
C GLY A 39 -1.77 -1.93 -0.09
N LEU A 40 -2.99 -1.96 0.45
CA LEU A 40 -3.23 -2.01 1.89
C LEU A 40 -2.68 -3.31 2.51
N ALA A 41 -2.93 -4.46 1.88
CA ALA A 41 -2.35 -5.73 2.30
C ALA A 41 -0.82 -5.73 2.21
N GLY A 42 -0.27 -5.07 1.18
CA GLY A 42 1.18 -4.89 0.99
C GLY A 42 1.86 -4.05 2.08
N CYS A 43 1.11 -3.26 2.87
CA CYS A 43 1.70 -2.53 3.99
C CYS A 43 2.26 -3.46 5.08
N PHE A 44 1.73 -4.66 5.20
CA PHE A 44 2.18 -5.67 6.17
C PHE A 44 3.32 -6.55 5.61
N LEU A 45 3.45 -6.65 4.29
CA LEU A 45 4.48 -7.44 3.64
C LEU A 45 5.68 -6.55 3.29
N PRO A 46 6.88 -6.82 3.84
CA PRO A 46 8.07 -5.98 3.62
C PRO A 46 8.52 -5.95 2.15
N ALA A 47 8.09 -6.91 1.34
CA ALA A 47 8.46 -7.04 -0.07
C ALA A 47 7.53 -6.31 -1.04
N LEU A 48 6.30 -5.94 -0.62
CA LEU A 48 5.33 -5.31 -1.50
C LEU A 48 5.30 -3.78 -1.28
N PRO A 49 5.37 -3.00 -2.34
CA PRO A 49 5.29 -1.54 -2.26
C PRO A 49 3.83 -1.09 -2.06
N GLY A 50 3.31 -1.18 -0.82
CA GLY A 50 1.92 -0.87 -0.47
C GLY A 50 1.45 0.51 -0.94
N PRO A 51 2.07 1.63 -0.46
CA PRO A 51 1.66 2.98 -0.85
C PRO A 51 1.76 3.29 -2.34
N PRO A 52 2.83 2.91 -3.08
CA PRO A 52 2.89 3.09 -4.52
C PRO A 52 1.75 2.37 -5.26
N LEU A 53 1.40 1.15 -4.84
CA LEU A 53 0.33 0.39 -5.48
C LEU A 53 -1.05 1.01 -5.21
N SER A 54 -1.28 1.51 -3.98
CA SER A 54 -2.49 2.26 -3.66
C SER A 54 -2.58 3.56 -4.46
N TYR A 55 -1.48 4.26 -4.70
CA TYR A 55 -1.44 5.44 -5.54
C TYR A 55 -1.76 5.14 -7.01
N VAL A 56 -1.28 4.02 -7.55
CA VAL A 56 -1.69 3.55 -8.88
C VAL A 56 -3.22 3.37 -8.94
N GLY A 57 -3.84 2.81 -7.90
CA GLY A 57 -5.29 2.72 -7.80
C GLY A 57 -6.00 4.08 -7.90
N MET A 58 -5.42 5.13 -7.28
CA MET A 58 -5.93 6.50 -7.37
C MET A 58 -5.77 7.09 -8.78
N ILE A 59 -4.67 6.81 -9.47
CA ILE A 59 -4.46 7.21 -10.87
C ILE A 59 -5.49 6.54 -11.78
N LEU A 60 -5.75 5.24 -11.58
CA LEU A 60 -6.75 4.51 -12.35
C LEU A 60 -8.16 5.11 -12.17
N LEU A 61 -8.49 5.52 -10.95
CA LEU A 61 -9.75 6.22 -10.69
C LEU A 61 -9.81 7.58 -11.40
N HIS A 62 -8.70 8.33 -11.43
CA HIS A 62 -8.59 9.61 -12.14
C HIS A 62 -8.80 9.47 -13.66
N LEU A 63 -8.51 8.30 -14.25
CA LEU A 63 -8.72 8.05 -15.67
C LEU A 63 -10.20 7.81 -16.03
N THR A 64 -11.07 7.69 -15.02
CA THR A 64 -12.52 7.57 -15.26
C THR A 64 -13.14 8.95 -15.52
N ASP A 65 -14.15 9.00 -16.36
CA ASP A 65 -14.91 10.24 -16.62
C ASP A 65 -15.70 10.73 -15.37
N LYS A 66 -15.93 9.84 -14.39
CA LYS A 66 -16.71 10.15 -13.17
C LYS A 66 -15.95 10.93 -12.13
N VAL A 67 -14.65 10.69 -12.00
CA VAL A 67 -13.82 11.25 -10.94
C VAL A 67 -12.56 11.87 -11.53
N GLN A 68 -12.43 13.18 -11.36
CA GLN A 68 -11.23 13.89 -11.80
C GLN A 68 -10.59 14.60 -10.61
N PHE A 69 -9.36 14.18 -10.28
CA PHE A 69 -8.54 14.86 -9.29
C PHE A 69 -7.76 16.01 -9.94
N THR A 70 -7.51 17.07 -9.19
CA THR A 70 -6.63 18.14 -9.66
C THR A 70 -5.19 17.66 -9.79
N ALA A 71 -4.46 18.18 -10.78
CA ALA A 71 -3.04 17.86 -10.95
C ALA A 71 -2.23 18.11 -9.66
N THR A 72 -2.59 19.16 -8.91
CA THR A 72 -1.97 19.46 -7.62
C THR A 72 -2.18 18.34 -6.60
N GLN A 73 -3.39 17.77 -6.52
CA GLN A 73 -3.67 16.64 -5.62
C GLN A 73 -2.83 15.42 -5.97
N LEU A 74 -2.75 15.05 -7.26
CA LEU A 74 -1.95 13.92 -7.70
C LEU A 74 -0.47 14.11 -7.38
N ILE A 75 0.08 15.33 -7.61
CA ILE A 75 1.47 15.63 -7.29
C ILE A 75 1.73 15.55 -5.78
N VAL A 76 0.84 16.13 -4.96
CA VAL A 76 0.97 16.06 -3.50
C VAL A 76 0.93 14.60 -3.01
N TRP A 77 0.03 13.77 -3.54
CA TRP A 77 -0.03 12.36 -3.19
C TRP A 77 1.21 11.59 -3.64
N ALA A 78 1.75 11.88 -4.82
CA ALA A 78 3.01 11.29 -5.27
C ALA A 78 4.16 11.63 -4.32
N ILE A 79 4.27 12.89 -3.91
CA ILE A 79 5.29 13.34 -2.95
C ILE A 79 5.12 12.63 -1.60
N LEU A 80 3.89 12.53 -1.08
CA LEU A 80 3.59 11.80 0.16
C LEU A 80 3.98 10.33 0.07
N VAL A 81 3.68 9.66 -1.03
CA VAL A 81 4.08 8.27 -1.27
C VAL A 81 5.59 8.12 -1.24
N ILE A 82 6.32 9.02 -1.92
CA ILE A 82 7.78 9.01 -1.93
C ILE A 82 8.34 9.22 -0.52
N ILE A 83 7.82 10.19 0.23
CA ILE A 83 8.26 10.47 1.61
C ILE A 83 8.03 9.24 2.49
N VAL A 84 6.84 8.65 2.47
CA VAL A 84 6.53 7.46 3.27
C VAL A 84 7.41 6.28 2.87
N GLN A 85 7.69 6.10 1.58
CA GLN A 85 8.58 5.04 1.08
C GLN A 85 10.03 5.23 1.55
N VAL A 86 10.53 6.46 1.54
CA VAL A 86 11.86 6.78 2.07
C VAL A 86 11.92 6.58 3.58
N LEU A 87 10.90 7.03 4.32
CA LEU A 87 10.81 6.82 5.76
C LEU A 87 10.74 5.34 6.12
N ASP A 88 9.96 4.54 5.38
CA ASP A 88 9.88 3.09 5.58
C ASP A 88 11.25 2.40 5.43
N TYR A 89 12.04 2.85 4.49
CA TYR A 89 13.40 2.35 4.29
C TYR A 89 14.38 2.82 5.39
N LEU A 90 14.23 4.06 5.86
CA LEU A 90 15.11 4.64 6.88
C LEU A 90 14.79 4.14 8.30
N THR A 91 13.52 3.88 8.60
CA THR A 91 13.06 3.53 9.94
C THR A 91 13.75 2.27 10.53
N PRO A 92 13.90 1.16 9.79
CA PRO A 92 14.67 0.01 10.26
C PRO A 92 16.17 0.32 10.47
N LEU A 93 16.76 1.17 9.61
CA LEU A 93 18.16 1.58 9.74
C LEU A 93 18.39 2.41 11.00
N ILE A 94 17.46 3.31 11.31
CA ILE A 94 17.50 4.13 12.51
C ILE A 94 17.27 3.25 13.74
N GLY A 95 16.25 2.39 13.73
CA GLY A 95 15.93 1.46 14.81
C GLY A 95 17.11 0.56 15.17
N THR A 96 17.76 -0.03 14.17
CA THR A 96 18.94 -0.87 14.37
C THR A 96 20.14 -0.08 14.90
N LYS A 97 20.36 1.15 14.42
CA LYS A 97 21.47 1.99 14.86
C LYS A 97 21.36 2.37 16.33
N TYR A 98 20.17 2.73 16.81
CA TYR A 98 19.96 3.13 18.21
C TYR A 98 19.90 1.94 19.18
N SER A 99 19.45 0.77 18.73
CA SER A 99 19.33 -0.43 19.58
C SER A 99 20.54 -1.37 19.50
N GLY A 100 21.55 -1.03 18.70
CA GLY A 100 22.68 -1.92 18.44
C GLY A 100 22.30 -3.13 17.57
N GLY A 101 21.20 -3.05 16.82
CA GLY A 101 20.73 -4.12 15.94
C GLY A 101 21.69 -4.45 14.81
N SER A 102 21.62 -5.68 14.31
CA SER A 102 22.46 -6.18 13.23
C SER A 102 21.66 -6.48 11.96
N LYS A 103 22.36 -6.78 10.87
CA LYS A 103 21.72 -7.27 9.63
C LYS A 103 20.96 -8.59 9.86
N TRP A 104 21.38 -9.37 10.83
CA TRP A 104 20.73 -10.64 11.20
C TRP A 104 19.37 -10.42 11.86
N GLY A 105 19.27 -9.45 12.76
CA GLY A 105 17.99 -9.06 13.36
C GLY A 105 17.00 -8.53 12.33
N ASN A 106 17.46 -7.71 11.38
CA ASN A 106 16.59 -7.21 10.31
C ASN A 106 16.10 -8.33 9.38
N ARG A 107 16.97 -9.25 8.98
CA ARG A 107 16.58 -10.45 8.19
C ARG A 107 15.63 -11.35 8.98
N GLY A 108 15.89 -11.55 10.26
CA GLY A 108 15.03 -12.31 11.16
C GLY A 108 13.64 -11.68 11.30
N CYS A 109 13.57 -10.35 11.41
CA CYS A 109 12.32 -9.60 11.45
C CYS A 109 11.48 -9.85 10.18
N ILE A 110 12.09 -9.75 9.00
CA ILE A 110 11.43 -10.00 7.71
C ILE A 110 10.96 -11.46 7.61
N ALA A 111 11.84 -12.42 7.91
CA ALA A 111 11.50 -13.83 7.87
C ALA A 111 10.39 -14.17 8.87
N GLY A 112 10.47 -13.64 10.10
CA GLY A 112 9.45 -13.81 11.12
C GLY A 112 8.10 -13.21 10.73
N THR A 113 8.08 -12.07 10.01
CA THR A 113 6.85 -11.49 9.47
C THR A 113 6.20 -12.43 8.47
N VAL A 114 6.96 -12.93 7.50
CA VAL A 114 6.45 -13.84 6.47
C VAL A 114 5.94 -15.14 7.11
N ILE A 115 6.72 -15.76 7.97
CA ILE A 115 6.33 -16.99 8.66
C ILE A 115 5.10 -16.74 9.54
N GLY A 116 5.07 -15.61 10.27
CA GLY A 116 3.97 -15.26 11.16
C GLY A 116 2.63 -15.08 10.44
N ILE A 117 2.63 -14.48 9.24
CA ILE A 117 1.42 -14.32 8.42
C ILE A 117 0.82 -15.68 8.05
N PHE A 118 1.66 -16.69 7.71
CA PHE A 118 1.19 -18.00 7.29
C PHE A 118 0.79 -18.90 8.46
N LEU A 119 1.46 -18.79 9.62
CA LEU A 119 1.19 -19.70 10.75
C LEU A 119 0.01 -19.24 11.61
N PHE A 120 -0.12 -17.97 11.90
CA PHE A 120 -1.09 -17.45 12.87
C PHE A 120 -1.66 -16.08 12.48
N PRO A 121 -2.43 -15.92 11.39
CA PRO A 121 -3.11 -14.66 11.15
C PRO A 121 -4.22 -14.47 12.21
N PRO A 122 -4.42 -13.26 12.81
CA PRO A 122 -3.69 -12.01 12.62
C PRO A 122 -2.49 -11.79 13.57
N TRP A 123 -2.34 -12.62 14.62
CA TRP A 123 -1.33 -12.46 15.68
C TRP A 123 0.11 -12.61 15.19
N GLY A 124 0.32 -13.46 14.20
CA GLY A 124 1.63 -13.68 13.59
C GLY A 124 2.21 -12.45 12.91
N ILE A 125 1.37 -11.52 12.44
CA ILE A 125 1.80 -10.25 11.85
C ILE A 125 2.50 -9.36 12.89
N ILE A 126 2.05 -9.42 14.14
CA ILE A 126 2.59 -8.62 15.25
C ILE A 126 3.77 -9.33 15.91
N PHE A 127 3.59 -10.59 16.31
CA PHE A 127 4.61 -11.31 17.05
C PHE A 127 5.71 -11.91 16.17
N GLY A 128 5.40 -12.25 14.92
CA GLY A 128 6.36 -12.81 13.97
C GLY A 128 7.61 -11.94 13.77
N PRO A 129 7.45 -10.64 13.45
CA PRO A 129 8.58 -9.72 13.32
C PRO A 129 9.42 -9.60 14.59
N LEU A 130 8.77 -9.54 15.75
CA LEU A 130 9.45 -9.43 17.05
C LEU A 130 10.30 -10.67 17.34
N VAL A 131 9.66 -11.84 17.32
CA VAL A 131 10.34 -13.12 17.58
C VAL A 131 11.44 -13.37 16.55
N GLY A 132 11.13 -13.12 15.28
CA GLY A 132 12.10 -13.25 14.20
C GLY A 132 13.31 -12.33 14.36
N ALA A 133 13.09 -11.07 14.77
CA ALA A 133 14.20 -10.14 15.02
C ALA A 133 15.09 -10.62 16.15
N VAL A 134 14.53 -11.06 17.27
CA VAL A 134 15.29 -11.57 18.42
C VAL A 134 16.07 -12.84 18.04
N ILE A 135 15.42 -13.80 17.38
CA ILE A 135 16.10 -15.02 16.90
C ILE A 135 17.22 -14.67 15.92
N GLY A 136 16.97 -13.73 15.01
CA GLY A 136 17.99 -13.25 14.07
C GLY A 136 19.21 -12.68 14.77
N GLU A 137 19.03 -11.86 15.81
CA GLU A 137 20.14 -11.29 16.58
C GLU A 137 20.92 -12.36 17.36
N LEU A 138 20.24 -13.38 17.91
CA LEU A 138 20.87 -14.54 18.54
C LEU A 138 21.71 -15.34 17.54
N LEU A 139 21.19 -15.59 16.34
CA LEU A 139 21.93 -16.25 15.25
C LEU A 139 23.12 -15.40 14.78
N GLY A 140 23.02 -14.08 14.93
CA GLY A 140 24.11 -13.14 14.68
C GLY A 140 25.21 -13.15 15.72
N GLY A 141 25.10 -13.99 16.78
CA GLY A 141 26.12 -14.17 17.82
C GLY A 141 26.02 -13.21 19.00
N LYS A 142 24.88 -12.49 19.16
CA LYS A 142 24.68 -11.61 20.32
C LYS A 142 24.25 -12.39 21.56
N LEU A 143 24.60 -11.86 22.72
CA LEU A 143 24.11 -12.36 24.00
C LEU A 143 22.59 -12.11 24.10
N THR A 144 21.87 -12.96 24.85
CA THR A 144 20.42 -12.94 24.95
C THR A 144 19.84 -11.57 25.30
N HIS A 145 20.46 -10.85 26.24
CA HIS A 145 20.03 -9.51 26.65
C HIS A 145 20.22 -8.47 25.53
N GLU A 146 21.35 -8.52 24.83
CA GLU A 146 21.64 -7.62 23.70
C GLU A 146 20.74 -7.94 22.50
N ALA A 147 20.51 -9.23 22.23
CA ALA A 147 19.62 -9.68 21.18
C ALA A 147 18.16 -9.23 21.41
N LEU A 148 17.68 -9.30 22.65
CA LEU A 148 16.34 -8.83 23.00
C LEU A 148 16.22 -7.31 22.81
N LYS A 149 17.19 -6.53 23.30
CA LYS A 149 17.19 -5.07 23.12
C LYS A 149 17.25 -4.66 21.65
N ALA A 150 18.12 -5.30 20.89
CA ALA A 150 18.30 -5.03 19.47
C ALA A 150 17.07 -5.49 18.65
N GLY A 151 16.50 -6.64 18.98
CA GLY A 151 15.28 -7.17 18.36
C GLY A 151 14.05 -6.28 18.61
N LEU A 152 13.89 -5.78 19.84
CA LEU A 152 12.84 -4.80 20.17
C LEU A 152 13.01 -3.50 19.37
N GLY A 153 14.23 -2.99 19.21
CA GLY A 153 14.47 -1.79 18.40
C GLY A 153 14.16 -2.00 16.92
N ALA A 154 14.52 -3.14 16.35
CA ALA A 154 14.18 -3.50 14.99
C ALA A 154 12.65 -3.62 14.82
N PHE A 155 11.98 -4.23 15.79
CA PHE A 155 10.52 -4.37 15.80
C PHE A 155 9.79 -3.03 15.88
N VAL A 156 10.21 -2.13 16.77
CA VAL A 156 9.63 -0.78 16.87
C VAL A 156 9.81 -0.02 15.57
N GLY A 157 11.00 -0.10 14.95
CA GLY A 157 11.24 0.48 13.63
C GLY A 157 10.29 -0.08 12.56
N PHE A 158 10.14 -1.39 12.50
CA PHE A 158 9.19 -2.05 11.59
C PHE A 158 7.74 -1.59 11.84
N LEU A 159 7.31 -1.56 13.10
CA LEU A 159 5.95 -1.16 13.46
C LEU A 159 5.64 0.30 13.06
N LEU A 160 6.58 1.22 13.26
CA LEU A 160 6.44 2.61 12.81
C LEU A 160 6.30 2.70 11.28
N GLY A 161 7.10 1.94 10.54
CA GLY A 161 6.98 1.86 9.08
C GLY A 161 5.61 1.34 8.62
N VAL A 162 5.11 0.29 9.26
CA VAL A 162 3.76 -0.26 8.98
C VAL A 162 2.67 0.76 9.27
N ILE A 163 2.72 1.45 10.43
CA ILE A 163 1.73 2.47 10.81
C ILE A 163 1.69 3.60 9.76
N LEU A 164 2.83 4.11 9.35
CA LEU A 164 2.92 5.17 8.34
C LEU A 164 2.30 4.73 7.00
N LYS A 165 2.62 3.53 6.54
CA LYS A 165 2.08 2.97 5.29
C LYS A 165 0.57 2.75 5.38
N VAL A 166 0.10 2.12 6.45
CA VAL A 166 -1.33 1.87 6.66
C VAL A 166 -2.12 3.17 6.76
N SER A 167 -1.58 4.18 7.42
CA SER A 167 -2.23 5.51 7.52
C SER A 167 -2.40 6.15 6.14
N LEU A 168 -1.37 6.13 5.29
CA LEU A 168 -1.45 6.68 3.95
C LEU A 168 -2.38 5.88 3.03
N CYS A 169 -2.28 4.54 3.06
CA CYS A 169 -3.17 3.69 2.28
C CYS A 169 -4.63 3.81 2.75
N GLY A 170 -4.87 3.90 4.06
CA GLY A 170 -6.19 4.16 4.63
C GLY A 170 -6.77 5.50 4.18
N TYR A 171 -5.94 6.56 4.15
CA TYR A 171 -6.33 7.84 3.57
C TYR A 171 -6.76 7.70 2.11
N PHE A 172 -5.99 6.98 1.28
CA PHE A 172 -6.37 6.73 -0.11
C PHE A 172 -7.68 5.95 -0.26
N VAL A 173 -7.92 4.96 0.60
CA VAL A 173 -9.20 4.21 0.63
C VAL A 173 -10.37 5.15 0.94
N VAL A 174 -10.24 6.02 1.94
CA VAL A 174 -11.28 6.99 2.29
C VAL A 174 -11.54 7.96 1.13
N VAL A 175 -10.49 8.51 0.52
CA VAL A 175 -10.62 9.40 -0.65
C VAL A 175 -11.25 8.68 -1.83
N PHE A 176 -10.85 7.45 -2.11
CA PHE A 176 -11.40 6.64 -3.19
C PHE A 176 -12.91 6.41 -3.02
N ILE A 177 -13.33 6.02 -1.81
CA ILE A 177 -14.75 5.81 -1.49
C ILE A 177 -15.52 7.12 -1.58
N SER A 178 -15.01 8.21 -0.98
CA SER A 178 -15.69 9.51 -1.00
C SER A 178 -15.78 10.14 -2.40
N ALA A 179 -14.91 9.76 -3.31
CA ALA A 179 -14.96 10.23 -4.69
C ALA A 179 -15.98 9.46 -5.55
N LEU A 180 -16.39 8.26 -5.13
CA LEU A 180 -17.38 7.44 -5.84
C LEU A 180 -18.82 7.77 -5.43
N PHE A 181 -19.03 8.29 -4.21
CA PHE A 181 -20.33 8.63 -3.62
C PHE A 181 -20.49 10.13 -3.44
#